data_d819bef3d73e0ab6e7a8c68325a0c373
#
_entry.id   d819bef3d73e0ab6e7a8c68325a0c373
#
_cell.length_a   1.000
_cell.length_b   1.000
_cell.length_c   1.000
_cell.angle_alpha   90.00
_cell.angle_beta   90.00
_cell.angle_gamma   90.00
#
_symmetry.space_group_name_H-M   'P 1'
#
loop_
_entity.id
_entity.type
_entity.pdbx_description
1 polymer ?
#
loop_
_entity_poly.entity_id
_entity_poly.type
_entity_poly.pdbx_seq_one_letter_code
_entity_poly.pdbx_strand_id
1 'polypeptide(L)'
;IKVLAVSSIFAFSGVASAQEADVNKKQAEQAAPEVAAEMPAETPLVKPAGDLPPMMSIEYIKQFCGAWNADELMTKGLADSEWIDNDGDKGFKIIQLYRNDCPDSPHVEMQFERQNNKAMCVYAGKVENPELDRSADYEMYADTNRWVEIGNGDYGPMKAMMFGRLKFKGPKIEAMGNMGPFKNFLLLFGHFPSDPTVCP
;
A
#
# COMPACT_ATOMS: atom_id res chain seq x y z
N ILE A 1 48.17 17.51 -37.80
CA ILE A 1 49.02 18.41 -37.03
C ILE A 1 49.00 17.93 -35.60
N LYS A 2 50.22 17.54 -35.14
CA LYS A 2 50.55 17.14 -33.76
C LYS A 2 50.40 18.30 -32.79
N VAL A 3 50.15 18.02 -31.51
CA VAL A 3 50.87 18.55 -30.34
C VAL A 3 50.14 18.07 -29.08
N LEU A 4 50.65 17.21 -28.33
CA LEU A 4 51.55 17.16 -27.20
C LEU A 4 50.84 17.23 -25.81
N ALA A 5 51.10 16.17 -25.08
CA ALA A 5 50.80 15.96 -23.64
C ALA A 5 51.56 16.95 -22.72
N VAL A 6 50.98 17.28 -21.57
CA VAL A 6 51.75 17.64 -20.37
C VAL A 6 51.10 16.93 -19.17
N SER A 7 51.88 15.99 -18.63
CA SER A 7 51.75 15.47 -17.28
C SER A 7 52.19 16.52 -16.27
N SER A 8 51.49 16.66 -15.17
CA SER A 8 52.03 17.23 -13.94
C SER A 8 51.56 16.42 -12.76
N ILE A 9 52.47 15.60 -12.27
CA ILE A 9 52.40 14.92 -10.99
C ILE A 9 52.75 15.91 -9.89
N PHE A 10 51.84 16.11 -8.92
CA PHE A 10 52.17 16.67 -7.63
C PHE A 10 51.90 15.64 -6.53
N ALA A 11 52.98 15.08 -6.04
CA ALA A 11 53.01 14.38 -4.77
C ALA A 11 53.05 15.40 -3.64
N PHE A 12 52.13 15.29 -2.68
CA PHE A 12 52.27 15.91 -1.39
C PHE A 12 52.22 14.83 -0.31
N SER A 13 53.38 14.63 0.29
CA SER A 13 53.57 13.79 1.46
C SER A 13 53.07 14.50 2.73
N GLY A 14 52.39 13.75 3.53
CA GLY A 14 52.32 13.62 4.94
C GLY A 14 52.42 14.85 5.84
N VAL A 15 51.55 14.93 6.79
CA VAL A 15 51.84 14.92 8.24
C VAL A 15 50.54 14.64 8.96
N ALA A 16 50.46 13.52 9.63
CA ALA A 16 49.42 13.25 10.59
C ALA A 16 49.63 14.14 11.82
N SER A 17 48.67 14.97 12.13
CA SER A 17 48.62 15.71 13.40
C SER A 17 47.54 15.08 14.28
N ALA A 18 48.00 14.47 15.35
CA ALA A 18 47.18 13.87 16.41
C ALA A 18 46.57 14.98 17.30
N GLN A 19 45.54 15.63 16.83
CA GLN A 19 44.85 16.69 17.59
C GLN A 19 43.33 16.70 17.48
N GLU A 20 42.70 15.69 16.88
CA GLU A 20 41.25 15.58 16.78
C GLU A 20 40.56 14.64 17.80
N ALA A 21 41.33 14.11 18.78
CA ALA A 21 40.75 13.18 19.76
C ALA A 21 40.26 13.84 21.06
N ASP A 22 40.44 15.15 21.25
CA ASP A 22 40.13 15.80 22.54
C ASP A 22 38.96 16.77 22.52
N VAL A 23 38.36 17.05 21.36
CA VAL A 23 37.19 17.93 21.25
C VAL A 23 35.85 17.18 21.40
N ASN A 24 35.85 15.87 21.18
CA ASN A 24 34.63 15.06 21.21
C ASN A 24 34.23 14.52 22.61
N LYS A 25 35.04 14.84 23.65
CA LYS A 25 34.77 14.38 25.03
C LYS A 25 34.17 15.42 25.95
N LYS A 26 33.98 16.66 25.48
CA LYS A 26 33.44 17.78 26.27
C LYS A 26 32.01 18.22 25.86
N GLN A 27 31.42 17.58 24.84
CA GLN A 27 30.04 17.88 24.41
C GLN A 27 28.97 16.87 24.87
N ALA A 28 29.37 15.88 25.68
CA ALA A 28 28.45 14.84 26.18
C ALA A 28 27.89 15.12 27.58
N GLU A 29 28.09 16.32 28.15
CA GLU A 29 27.70 16.60 29.55
C GLU A 29 26.89 17.88 29.72
N GLN A 30 25.99 18.21 28.77
CA GLN A 30 24.94 19.20 28.94
C GLN A 30 23.68 18.83 28.16
N ALA A 31 23.02 17.73 28.55
CA ALA A 31 21.64 17.47 28.19
C ALA A 31 20.77 17.93 29.36
N ALA A 32 20.06 19.03 29.16
CA ALA A 32 19.01 19.49 30.05
C ALA A 32 17.83 18.53 30.07
N PRO A 33 17.02 18.47 31.13
CA PRO A 33 15.96 17.49 31.25
C PRO A 33 14.84 17.75 30.22
N GLU A 34 14.64 16.76 29.37
CA GLU A 34 13.52 16.67 28.47
C GLU A 34 12.24 16.46 29.26
N VAL A 35 11.39 17.48 29.24
CA VAL A 35 10.02 17.36 29.76
C VAL A 35 9.28 16.46 28.76
N ALA A 36 9.15 15.18 29.08
CA ALA A 36 8.29 14.27 28.37
C ALA A 36 6.85 14.78 28.52
N ALA A 37 6.34 15.43 27.48
CA ALA A 37 4.93 15.63 27.30
C ALA A 37 4.30 14.24 27.07
N GLU A 38 3.71 13.69 28.12
CA GLU A 38 2.90 12.49 28.09
C GLU A 38 1.68 12.76 27.18
N MET A 39 1.78 12.34 25.93
CA MET A 39 0.62 12.24 25.05
C MET A 39 -0.30 11.18 25.67
N PRO A 40 -1.58 11.49 25.91
CA PRO A 40 -2.52 10.46 26.34
C PRO A 40 -2.56 9.40 25.23
N ALA A 41 -2.17 8.18 25.56
CA ALA A 41 -2.39 7.02 24.72
C ALA A 41 -3.91 6.86 24.58
N GLU A 42 -4.48 7.32 23.49
CA GLU A 42 -5.81 6.89 23.09
C GLU A 42 -5.75 5.39 22.88
N THR A 43 -6.18 4.67 23.87
CA THR A 43 -6.42 3.22 23.77
C THR A 43 -7.44 3.04 22.66
N PRO A 44 -7.12 2.32 21.55
CA PRO A 44 -8.13 2.04 20.54
C PRO A 44 -9.30 1.35 21.26
N LEU A 45 -10.50 1.92 21.17
CA LEU A 45 -11.72 1.28 21.62
C LEU A 45 -11.85 -0.03 20.85
N VAL A 46 -11.39 -1.13 21.44
CA VAL A 46 -11.59 -2.47 20.90
C VAL A 46 -13.09 -2.74 21.00
N LYS A 47 -13.77 -2.57 19.85
CA LYS A 47 -15.18 -2.89 19.72
C LYS A 47 -15.36 -4.39 20.05
N PRO A 48 -16.37 -4.79 20.86
CA PRO A 48 -16.63 -6.21 21.12
C PRO A 48 -16.78 -7.00 19.84
N ALA A 49 -16.27 -8.24 19.80
CA ALA A 49 -16.23 -9.06 18.60
C ALA A 49 -17.61 -9.25 17.91
N GLY A 50 -18.72 -9.16 18.70
CA GLY A 50 -20.09 -9.24 18.16
C GLY A 50 -20.59 -8.00 17.41
N ASP A 51 -19.83 -6.88 17.42
CA ASP A 51 -20.20 -5.60 16.78
C ASP A 51 -19.31 -5.25 15.58
N LEU A 52 -18.37 -6.13 15.21
CA LEU A 52 -17.52 -5.88 14.05
C LEU A 52 -18.26 -6.23 12.75
N PRO A 53 -18.08 -5.44 11.68
CA PRO A 53 -18.66 -5.77 10.39
C PRO A 53 -18.03 -7.06 9.85
N PRO A 54 -18.80 -7.92 9.17
CA PRO A 54 -18.23 -9.06 8.46
C PRO A 54 -17.13 -8.60 7.50
N MET A 55 -16.03 -9.36 7.43
CA MET A 55 -14.96 -9.06 6.46
C MET A 55 -15.54 -9.06 5.03
N MET A 56 -15.22 -8.03 4.25
CA MET A 56 -15.76 -7.76 2.91
C MET A 56 -17.27 -7.45 2.85
N SER A 57 -17.90 -7.07 3.97
CA SER A 57 -19.19 -6.41 3.90
C SER A 57 -19.08 -5.02 3.26
N ILE A 58 -20.22 -4.47 2.86
CA ILE A 58 -20.25 -3.10 2.33
C ILE A 58 -19.75 -2.08 3.36
N GLU A 59 -20.08 -2.27 4.63
CA GLU A 59 -19.60 -1.41 5.71
C GLU A 59 -18.06 -1.48 5.84
N TYR A 60 -17.51 -2.69 5.74
CA TYR A 60 -16.07 -2.91 5.78
C TYR A 60 -15.35 -2.25 4.60
N ILE A 61 -15.82 -2.48 3.35
CA ILE A 61 -15.12 -1.99 2.16
C ILE A 61 -15.15 -0.46 2.02
N LYS A 62 -16.16 0.21 2.57
CA LYS A 62 -16.23 1.68 2.58
C LYS A 62 -15.05 2.33 3.30
N GLN A 63 -14.45 1.65 4.27
CA GLN A 63 -13.30 2.15 5.00
C GLN A 63 -12.04 2.21 4.11
N PHE A 64 -11.97 1.34 3.09
CA PHE A 64 -10.84 1.27 2.16
C PHE A 64 -10.65 2.55 1.35
N CYS A 65 -11.72 3.17 0.87
CA CYS A 65 -11.62 4.42 0.11
C CYS A 65 -10.91 5.53 0.90
N GLY A 66 -11.25 5.68 2.17
CA GLY A 66 -10.59 6.67 3.03
C GLY A 66 -9.10 6.40 3.19
N ALA A 67 -8.73 5.15 3.49
CA ALA A 67 -7.34 4.75 3.66
C ALA A 67 -6.56 4.82 2.34
N TRP A 68 -7.15 4.39 1.23
CA TRP A 68 -6.58 4.54 -0.11
C TRP A 68 -6.25 6.00 -0.41
N ASN A 69 -7.22 6.89 -0.19
CA ASN A 69 -7.08 8.31 -0.51
C ASN A 69 -6.05 9.03 0.39
N ALA A 70 -5.73 8.47 1.55
CA ALA A 70 -4.70 8.96 2.46
C ALA A 70 -3.29 8.45 2.13
N ASP A 71 -3.15 7.39 1.31
CA ASP A 71 -1.86 6.79 0.95
C ASP A 71 -1.31 7.41 -0.35
N GLU A 72 -0.20 8.15 -0.26
CA GLU A 72 0.42 8.79 -1.42
C GLU A 72 1.02 7.78 -2.42
N LEU A 73 1.50 6.63 -1.94
CA LEU A 73 2.03 5.60 -2.83
C LEU A 73 0.90 5.00 -3.69
N MET A 74 -0.30 4.83 -3.12
CA MET A 74 -1.47 4.39 -3.88
C MET A 74 -2.01 5.50 -4.77
N THR A 75 -2.24 6.69 -4.24
CA THR A 75 -2.89 7.76 -5.02
C THR A 75 -1.96 8.36 -6.06
N LYS A 76 -0.80 8.87 -5.63
CA LYS A 76 0.15 9.52 -6.53
C LYS A 76 0.95 8.50 -7.34
N GLY A 77 1.43 7.44 -6.71
CA GLY A 77 2.22 6.41 -7.39
C GLY A 77 1.46 5.73 -8.53
N LEU A 78 0.17 5.43 -8.35
CA LEU A 78 -0.67 4.84 -9.39
C LEU A 78 -1.08 5.83 -10.49
N ALA A 79 -1.06 7.12 -10.21
CA ALA A 79 -1.23 8.15 -11.22
C ALA A 79 0.06 8.37 -12.03
N ASP A 80 1.22 8.41 -11.36
CA ASP A 80 2.53 8.59 -12.01
C ASP A 80 2.92 7.39 -12.90
N SER A 81 2.43 6.19 -12.57
CA SER A 81 2.61 4.97 -13.37
C SER A 81 1.57 4.77 -14.47
N GLU A 82 0.68 5.73 -14.67
CA GLU A 82 -0.41 5.68 -15.65
C GLU A 82 -1.41 4.51 -15.41
N TRP A 83 -1.36 3.88 -14.23
CA TRP A 83 -2.29 2.80 -13.87
C TRP A 83 -3.75 3.24 -13.98
N ILE A 84 -4.05 4.46 -13.53
CA ILE A 84 -5.41 5.00 -13.53
C ILE A 84 -5.92 5.33 -14.93
N ASP A 85 -5.02 5.53 -15.90
CA ASP A 85 -5.39 5.91 -17.27
C ASP A 85 -5.80 4.70 -18.11
N ASN A 86 -5.45 3.50 -17.68
CA ASN A 86 -5.98 2.27 -18.28
C ASN A 86 -7.36 1.95 -17.68
N ASP A 87 -8.37 2.70 -18.06
CA ASP A 87 -9.74 2.62 -17.55
C ASP A 87 -10.76 2.05 -18.55
N GLY A 88 -10.30 1.66 -19.75
CA GLY A 88 -11.16 1.15 -20.81
C GLY A 88 -12.11 2.21 -21.36
N ASP A 89 -11.68 3.47 -21.39
CA ASP A 89 -12.44 4.64 -21.84
C ASP A 89 -13.76 4.91 -21.06
N LYS A 90 -13.86 4.34 -19.85
CA LYS A 90 -15.03 4.52 -18.96
C LYS A 90 -14.94 5.80 -18.11
N GLY A 91 -13.73 6.37 -17.95
CA GLY A 91 -13.44 7.47 -17.02
C GLY A 91 -13.20 7.02 -15.59
N PHE A 92 -13.30 5.72 -15.31
CA PHE A 92 -12.98 5.14 -14.01
C PHE A 92 -12.49 3.69 -14.14
N LYS A 93 -11.75 3.24 -13.16
CA LYS A 93 -11.21 1.88 -13.07
C LYS A 93 -11.88 1.11 -11.94
N ILE A 94 -12.07 -0.19 -12.09
CA ILE A 94 -12.84 -1.01 -11.15
C ILE A 94 -11.95 -2.07 -10.51
N ILE A 95 -12.14 -2.27 -9.20
CA ILE A 95 -11.67 -3.44 -8.46
C ILE A 95 -12.88 -4.10 -7.80
N GLN A 96 -13.16 -5.35 -8.16
CA GLN A 96 -14.16 -6.17 -7.48
C GLN A 96 -13.47 -7.22 -6.60
N LEU A 97 -14.05 -7.44 -5.42
CA LEU A 97 -13.50 -8.31 -4.38
C LEU A 97 -14.59 -9.23 -3.82
N TYR A 98 -14.21 -10.47 -3.47
CA TYR A 98 -15.10 -11.36 -2.73
C TYR A 98 -14.33 -12.47 -1.98
N ARG A 99 -15.03 -13.10 -1.04
CA ARG A 99 -14.57 -14.31 -0.34
C ARG A 99 -15.10 -15.53 -1.05
N ASN A 100 -14.20 -16.40 -1.49
CA ASN A 100 -14.56 -17.59 -2.25
C ASN A 100 -15.29 -18.66 -1.42
N ASP A 101 -15.05 -18.67 -0.11
CA ASP A 101 -15.69 -19.56 0.87
C ASP A 101 -17.01 -19.00 1.45
N CYS A 102 -17.50 -17.88 0.90
CA CYS A 102 -18.81 -17.28 1.20
C CYS A 102 -19.63 -17.12 -0.09
N PRO A 103 -20.09 -18.22 -0.72
CA PRO A 103 -20.64 -18.19 -2.08
C PRO A 103 -21.94 -17.39 -2.22
N ASP A 104 -22.71 -17.27 -1.13
CA ASP A 104 -23.98 -16.51 -1.13
C ASP A 104 -23.78 -15.02 -0.80
N SER A 105 -22.55 -14.61 -0.52
CA SER A 105 -22.25 -13.22 -0.19
C SER A 105 -22.09 -12.38 -1.45
N PRO A 106 -22.55 -11.11 -1.43
CA PRO A 106 -22.35 -10.21 -2.54
C PRO A 106 -20.86 -9.89 -2.74
N HIS A 107 -20.45 -9.76 -4.00
CA HIS A 107 -19.18 -9.12 -4.29
C HIS A 107 -19.26 -7.65 -3.90
N VAL A 108 -18.10 -7.06 -3.56
CA VAL A 108 -17.99 -5.62 -3.35
C VAL A 108 -17.17 -4.99 -4.47
N GLU A 109 -17.45 -3.73 -4.75
CA GLU A 109 -16.82 -2.96 -5.81
C GLU A 109 -16.20 -1.69 -5.28
N MET A 110 -15.03 -1.35 -5.80
CA MET A 110 -14.39 -0.06 -5.63
C MET A 110 -14.16 0.56 -7.00
N GLN A 111 -14.41 1.87 -7.12
CA GLN A 111 -14.16 2.63 -8.35
C GLN A 111 -13.12 3.72 -8.07
N PHE A 112 -12.26 3.94 -9.06
CA PHE A 112 -11.14 4.86 -8.97
C PHE A 112 -11.14 5.78 -10.17
N GLU A 113 -10.94 7.07 -9.93
CA GLU A 113 -10.85 8.10 -10.95
C GLU A 113 -9.53 8.87 -10.84
N ARG A 114 -9.08 9.43 -11.97
CA ARG A 114 -8.01 10.42 -11.94
C ARG A 114 -8.56 11.76 -11.49
N GLN A 115 -8.15 12.21 -10.31
CA GLN A 115 -8.52 13.52 -9.78
C GLN A 115 -7.27 14.25 -9.29
N ASN A 116 -7.04 15.49 -9.74
CA ASN A 116 -5.89 16.29 -9.33
C ASN A 116 -4.54 15.55 -9.43
N ASN A 117 -4.34 14.83 -10.51
CA ASN A 117 -3.15 14.01 -10.77
C ASN A 117 -2.91 12.88 -9.73
N LYS A 118 -3.99 12.35 -9.16
CA LYS A 118 -4.00 11.22 -8.23
C LYS A 118 -5.04 10.18 -8.67
N ALA A 119 -4.79 8.92 -8.37
CA ALA A 119 -5.76 7.83 -8.51
C ALA A 119 -6.62 7.79 -7.24
N MET A 120 -7.76 8.45 -7.27
CA MET A 120 -8.63 8.58 -6.10
C MET A 120 -9.72 7.52 -6.10
N CYS A 121 -9.92 6.88 -4.94
CA CYS A 121 -11.11 6.06 -4.72
C CYS A 121 -12.33 6.97 -4.57
N VAL A 122 -13.32 6.79 -5.43
CA VAL A 122 -14.55 7.61 -5.47
C VAL A 122 -15.79 6.83 -5.05
N TYR A 123 -15.72 5.51 -5.09
CA TYR A 123 -16.81 4.63 -4.70
C TYR A 123 -16.29 3.37 -4.02
N ALA A 124 -16.98 2.89 -2.99
CA ALA A 124 -16.84 1.55 -2.43
C ALA A 124 -18.20 1.08 -1.91
N GLY A 125 -18.67 -0.07 -2.39
CA GLY A 125 -20.00 -0.55 -2.04
C GLY A 125 -20.42 -1.81 -2.77
N LYS A 126 -21.70 -1.86 -3.11
CA LYS A 126 -22.28 -2.93 -3.94
C LYS A 126 -21.71 -2.89 -5.35
N VAL A 127 -21.75 -4.02 -6.04
CA VAL A 127 -21.40 -4.07 -7.46
C VAL A 127 -22.44 -3.23 -8.25
N GLU A 128 -21.95 -2.21 -8.94
CA GLU A 128 -22.71 -1.38 -9.88
C GLU A 128 -22.39 -1.78 -11.33
N ASN A 129 -21.21 -2.34 -11.56
CA ASN A 129 -20.73 -2.74 -12.87
C ASN A 129 -20.47 -4.27 -12.91
N PRO A 130 -21.49 -5.07 -13.23
CA PRO A 130 -21.37 -6.54 -13.20
C PRO A 130 -20.44 -7.07 -14.30
N GLU A 131 -20.27 -6.33 -15.39
CA GLU A 131 -19.39 -6.69 -16.49
C GLU A 131 -18.07 -5.90 -16.41
N LEU A 132 -16.97 -6.60 -16.15
CA LEU A 132 -15.65 -6.02 -16.04
C LEU A 132 -14.90 -6.10 -17.38
N ASP A 133 -14.26 -5.01 -17.77
CA ASP A 133 -13.26 -5.04 -18.84
C ASP A 133 -11.96 -5.66 -18.30
N ARG A 134 -11.66 -6.88 -18.72
CA ARG A 134 -10.48 -7.65 -18.26
C ARG A 134 -9.13 -7.06 -18.72
N SER A 135 -9.14 -6.09 -19.62
CA SER A 135 -7.94 -5.36 -20.02
C SER A 135 -7.65 -4.14 -19.13
N ALA A 136 -8.65 -3.68 -18.37
CA ALA A 136 -8.58 -2.49 -17.53
C ALA A 136 -8.90 -2.77 -16.05
N ASP A 137 -9.92 -3.59 -15.77
CA ASP A 137 -10.47 -3.81 -14.44
C ASP A 137 -9.90 -5.06 -13.77
N TYR A 138 -10.07 -5.11 -12.46
CA TYR A 138 -9.59 -6.22 -11.63
C TYR A 138 -10.73 -6.94 -10.93
N GLU A 139 -10.61 -8.25 -10.86
CA GLU A 139 -11.39 -9.11 -9.96
C GLU A 139 -10.42 -9.92 -9.12
N MET A 140 -10.53 -9.81 -7.81
CA MET A 140 -9.67 -10.54 -6.87
C MET A 140 -10.53 -11.30 -5.87
N TYR A 141 -10.17 -12.57 -5.63
CA TYR A 141 -10.87 -13.40 -4.66
C TYR A 141 -9.95 -14.44 -4.03
N ALA A 142 -10.28 -14.79 -2.81
CA ALA A 142 -9.58 -15.82 -2.04
C ALA A 142 -10.50 -16.37 -0.95
N ASP A 143 -10.13 -17.49 -0.35
CA ASP A 143 -10.76 -17.94 0.88
C ASP A 143 -10.45 -16.98 2.03
N THR A 144 -11.31 -16.91 3.01
CA THR A 144 -11.21 -15.99 4.15
C THR A 144 -9.85 -16.02 4.84
N ASN A 145 -9.34 -17.23 5.13
CA ASN A 145 -8.05 -17.38 5.79
C ASN A 145 -6.91 -16.76 4.97
N ARG A 146 -7.00 -16.79 3.63
CA ARG A 146 -6.01 -16.17 2.75
C ARG A 146 -6.08 -14.64 2.80
N TRP A 147 -7.28 -14.07 2.89
CA TRP A 147 -7.44 -12.63 3.08
C TRP A 147 -6.87 -12.17 4.43
N VAL A 148 -7.06 -12.95 5.49
CA VAL A 148 -6.47 -12.68 6.81
C VAL A 148 -4.94 -12.74 6.75
N GLU A 149 -4.35 -13.80 6.17
CA GLU A 149 -2.90 -13.94 5.99
C GLU A 149 -2.31 -12.77 5.17
N ILE A 150 -3.02 -12.36 4.11
CA ILE A 150 -2.63 -11.22 3.24
C ILE A 150 -2.65 -9.92 4.05
N GLY A 151 -3.72 -9.67 4.78
CA GLY A 151 -3.87 -8.48 5.62
C GLY A 151 -2.82 -8.40 6.72
N ASN A 152 -2.43 -9.53 7.31
CA ASN A 152 -1.35 -9.62 8.29
C ASN A 152 0.05 -9.43 7.68
N GLY A 153 0.16 -9.47 6.34
CA GLY A 153 1.44 -9.35 5.66
C GLY A 153 2.29 -10.63 5.68
N ASP A 154 1.69 -11.80 5.95
CA ASP A 154 2.41 -13.09 6.01
C ASP A 154 3.15 -13.40 4.71
N TYR A 155 2.69 -12.81 3.62
CA TYR A 155 3.35 -12.84 2.32
C TYR A 155 2.91 -11.67 1.42
N GLY A 156 3.79 -11.28 0.51
CA GLY A 156 3.50 -10.20 -0.43
C GLY A 156 2.65 -10.65 -1.63
N PRO A 157 2.20 -9.67 -2.46
CA PRO A 157 1.28 -9.91 -3.58
C PRO A 157 1.80 -10.91 -4.60
N MET A 158 3.09 -10.87 -4.94
CA MET A 158 3.70 -11.82 -5.87
C MET A 158 3.54 -13.26 -5.40
N LYS A 159 3.85 -13.52 -4.12
CA LYS A 159 3.71 -14.86 -3.52
C LYS A 159 2.25 -15.28 -3.44
N ALA A 160 1.34 -14.35 -3.11
CA ALA A 160 -0.10 -14.60 -3.06
C ALA A 160 -0.64 -15.09 -4.42
N MET A 161 -0.29 -14.39 -5.50
CA MET A 161 -0.73 -14.75 -6.86
C MET A 161 -0.07 -16.00 -7.39
N MET A 162 1.26 -16.13 -7.22
CA MET A 162 2.04 -17.25 -7.78
C MET A 162 1.64 -18.60 -7.20
N PHE A 163 1.32 -18.66 -5.90
CA PHE A 163 0.87 -19.87 -5.24
C PHE A 163 -0.65 -20.04 -5.20
N GLY A 164 -1.38 -19.20 -5.96
CA GLY A 164 -2.83 -19.27 -6.09
C GLY A 164 -3.60 -19.00 -4.80
N ARG A 165 -2.96 -18.36 -3.81
CA ARG A 165 -3.59 -17.93 -2.55
C ARG A 165 -4.53 -16.75 -2.77
N LEU A 166 -4.17 -15.85 -3.69
CA LEU A 166 -5.03 -14.81 -4.23
C LEU A 166 -5.32 -15.12 -5.69
N LYS A 167 -6.58 -15.31 -6.03
CA LYS A 167 -7.02 -15.41 -7.40
C LYS A 167 -7.19 -14.01 -7.96
N PHE A 168 -6.63 -13.80 -9.14
CA PHE A 168 -6.53 -12.49 -9.74
C PHE A 168 -6.91 -12.57 -11.21
N LYS A 169 -7.87 -11.75 -11.64
CA LYS A 169 -8.24 -11.55 -13.04
C LYS A 169 -8.12 -10.08 -13.37
N GLY A 170 -7.57 -9.76 -14.53
CA GLY A 170 -7.31 -8.39 -14.97
C GLY A 170 -5.91 -8.24 -15.59
N PRO A 171 -5.44 -7.00 -15.82
CA PRO A 171 -4.18 -6.71 -16.50
C PRO A 171 -2.97 -7.02 -15.60
N LYS A 172 -2.50 -8.27 -15.65
CA LYS A 172 -1.45 -8.80 -14.76
C LYS A 172 -0.11 -8.06 -14.90
N ILE A 173 0.27 -7.65 -16.11
CA ILE A 173 1.53 -6.95 -16.34
C ILE A 173 1.50 -5.58 -15.66
N GLU A 174 0.39 -4.87 -15.76
CA GLU A 174 0.15 -3.60 -15.09
C GLU A 174 0.22 -3.75 -13.57
N ALA A 175 -0.46 -4.77 -13.01
CA ALA A 175 -0.38 -5.06 -11.58
C ALA A 175 1.06 -5.39 -11.12
N MET A 176 1.82 -6.12 -11.94
CA MET A 176 3.22 -6.44 -11.64
C MET A 176 4.13 -5.19 -11.69
N GLY A 177 3.83 -4.22 -12.53
CA GLY A 177 4.52 -2.93 -12.57
C GLY A 177 4.24 -2.07 -11.33
N ASN A 178 3.15 -2.35 -10.60
CA ASN A 178 2.67 -1.57 -9.47
C ASN A 178 2.70 -2.34 -8.13
N MET A 179 3.71 -3.21 -7.91
CA MET A 179 3.79 -4.07 -6.73
C MET A 179 3.83 -3.33 -5.39
N GLY A 180 4.41 -2.12 -5.34
CA GLY A 180 4.41 -1.27 -4.14
C GLY A 180 3.01 -0.87 -3.72
N PRO A 181 2.28 -0.11 -4.54
CA PRO A 181 0.87 0.22 -4.31
C PRO A 181 -0.01 -1.01 -4.06
N PHE A 182 0.18 -2.08 -4.84
CA PHE A 182 -0.58 -3.31 -4.68
C PHE A 182 -0.34 -3.98 -3.32
N LYS A 183 0.90 -3.96 -2.82
CA LYS A 183 1.19 -4.45 -1.46
C LYS A 183 0.45 -3.63 -0.40
N ASN A 184 0.47 -2.30 -0.49
CA ASN A 184 -0.22 -1.43 0.46
C ASN A 184 -1.73 -1.70 0.43
N PHE A 185 -2.32 -1.80 -0.76
CA PHE A 185 -3.73 -2.18 -0.90
C PHE A 185 -4.07 -3.50 -0.19
N LEU A 186 -3.26 -4.54 -0.38
CA LEU A 186 -3.50 -5.84 0.25
C LEU A 186 -3.36 -5.79 1.78
N LEU A 187 -2.49 -4.96 2.31
CA LEU A 187 -2.34 -4.79 3.76
C LEU A 187 -3.54 -4.10 4.42
N LEU A 188 -4.37 -3.36 3.65
CA LEU A 188 -5.59 -2.76 4.18
C LEU A 188 -6.57 -3.80 4.73
N PHE A 189 -6.54 -5.05 4.24
CA PHE A 189 -7.39 -6.14 4.75
C PHE A 189 -7.12 -6.50 6.22
N GLY A 190 -5.92 -6.21 6.73
CA GLY A 190 -5.59 -6.33 8.15
C GLY A 190 -5.65 -5.02 8.92
N HIS A 191 -5.85 -3.89 8.24
CA HIS A 191 -5.86 -2.57 8.86
C HIS A 191 -7.17 -2.26 9.58
N PHE A 192 -8.29 -2.76 9.06
CA PHE A 192 -9.62 -2.50 9.63
C PHE A 192 -10.15 -3.70 10.40
N PRO A 193 -10.64 -3.47 11.63
CA PRO A 193 -11.27 -4.53 12.42
C PRO A 193 -12.51 -5.09 11.69
N SER A 194 -12.60 -6.40 11.58
CA SER A 194 -13.72 -7.11 10.98
C SER A 194 -13.90 -8.49 11.60
N ASP A 195 -15.08 -9.08 11.45
CA ASP A 195 -15.32 -10.46 11.81
C ASP A 195 -15.13 -11.37 10.58
N PRO A 196 -14.05 -12.15 10.50
CA PRO A 196 -13.82 -13.09 9.40
C PRO A 196 -14.65 -14.38 9.51
N THR A 197 -15.28 -14.64 10.65
CA THR A 197 -16.04 -15.89 10.90
C THR A 197 -17.44 -15.84 10.34
N VAL A 198 -17.95 -14.64 10.04
CA VAL A 198 -19.28 -14.41 9.47
C VAL A 198 -19.16 -14.04 8.00
N CYS A 199 -19.97 -14.64 7.14
CA CYS A 199 -20.12 -14.22 5.75
C CYS A 199 -20.97 -12.95 5.67
N PRO A 200 -20.59 -11.94 4.85
CA PRO A 200 -21.31 -10.69 4.70
C PRO A 200 -22.66 -10.84 4.00
#